data_8ccc5bb8e39ba57cccb6b32c367d4f5b
#
_entry.id   8ccc5bb8e39ba57cccb6b32c367d4f5b
#
_cell.length_a   1.000
_cell.length_b   1.000
_cell.length_c   1.000
_cell.angle_alpha   90.00
_cell.angle_beta   90.00
_cell.angle_gamma   90.00
#
_symmetry.space_group_name_H-M   'P 1'
#
loop_
_entity.id
_entity.type
_entity.pdbx_description
1 polymer ?
#
loop_
_entity_poly.entity_id
_entity_poly.type
_entity_poly.pdbx_seq_one_letter_code
_entity_poly.pdbx_strand_id
1 'polypeptide(L)'
;MKKILPAIMAMMIIFYSAVSAEAAKKAVAVMPIENVSGQDAAKVAEILTEKLIVALQNSGQYSVLERDQMAAILREQGFQNIAADPNSTVEMGKLFGASYVLIGKVTMASVAENNPLNDVLSDEDILDKTDEEKSLKVLQGLLNQTVTGKVAADIRFVNSETGELIFAKSFTGTKTDKNEANSLAGACQEVADNFLKEITSNVTGRVVDTSDDEIYIDLGMDSGLKIGDEFLVKRETSPIQVNGKIVGMKTVSIGKIKIVEIYDEYSICEIVSVKDGMDIMKGDIIKRG
;
A
#
# COMPACT_ATOMS: atom_id res chain seq x y z
N MET A 1 -14.30 66.10 -31.53
CA MET A 1 -14.63 65.48 -30.20
C MET A 1 -14.94 64.02 -30.44
N LYS A 2 -13.93 63.16 -30.43
CA LYS A 2 -14.04 61.70 -30.63
C LYS A 2 -13.94 61.00 -29.28
N LYS A 3 -14.97 60.28 -28.97
CA LYS A 3 -15.19 59.54 -27.73
C LYS A 3 -14.15 58.47 -27.52
N ILE A 4 -13.38 58.62 -26.48
CA ILE A 4 -12.48 57.56 -25.96
C ILE A 4 -13.27 56.83 -24.86
N LEU A 5 -13.97 55.83 -25.26
CA LEU A 5 -14.59 54.87 -24.35
C LEU A 5 -14.58 53.54 -25.07
N PRO A 6 -13.60 52.71 -24.94
CA PRO A 6 -13.79 51.33 -24.61
C PRO A 6 -12.61 50.58 -23.99
N ALA A 7 -11.68 51.23 -23.32
CA ALA A 7 -10.47 50.51 -22.85
C ALA A 7 -10.57 49.95 -21.43
N ILE A 8 -11.70 50.13 -20.73
CA ILE A 8 -11.82 49.71 -19.33
C ILE A 8 -12.60 48.38 -19.17
N MET A 9 -13.15 47.84 -20.25
CA MET A 9 -14.00 46.64 -20.17
C MET A 9 -13.29 45.33 -20.53
N ALA A 10 -12.01 45.34 -20.74
CA ALA A 10 -11.27 44.17 -21.19
C ALA A 10 -10.27 43.59 -20.15
N MET A 11 -10.34 44.01 -18.90
CA MET A 11 -9.41 43.48 -17.88
C MET A 11 -10.12 43.00 -16.62
N MET A 12 -11.25 42.34 -16.78
CA MET A 12 -11.77 41.41 -15.82
C MET A 12 -11.16 40.05 -16.16
N ILE A 13 -9.85 39.93 -15.88
CA ILE A 13 -9.21 38.63 -15.77
C ILE A 13 -9.88 37.95 -14.59
N ILE A 14 -10.81 37.06 -14.93
CA ILE A 14 -11.34 36.07 -14.02
C ILE A 14 -10.12 35.28 -13.57
N PHE A 15 -9.61 35.60 -12.39
CA PHE A 15 -8.83 34.68 -11.60
C PHE A 15 -9.79 33.54 -11.26
N TYR A 16 -9.96 32.62 -12.19
CA TYR A 16 -10.36 31.28 -11.84
C TYR A 16 -9.19 30.72 -11.01
N SER A 17 -9.20 30.99 -9.71
CA SER A 17 -8.53 30.13 -8.78
C SER A 17 -9.14 28.76 -9.02
N ALA A 18 -8.42 27.91 -9.75
CA ALA A 18 -8.64 26.47 -9.69
C ALA A 18 -8.44 26.11 -8.22
N VAL A 19 -9.52 26.11 -7.47
CA VAL A 19 -9.62 25.40 -6.21
C VAL A 19 -9.50 23.96 -6.69
N SER A 20 -8.29 23.43 -6.63
CA SER A 20 -8.07 22.00 -6.72
C SER A 20 -8.91 21.44 -5.59
N ALA A 21 -10.08 20.88 -5.91
CA ALA A 21 -10.85 20.09 -4.98
C ALA A 21 -9.92 18.90 -4.64
N GLU A 22 -9.24 19.00 -3.51
CA GLU A 22 -8.47 17.88 -2.98
C GLU A 22 -9.52 16.80 -2.70
N ALA A 23 -9.51 15.73 -3.50
CA ALA A 23 -10.45 14.65 -3.34
C ALA A 23 -10.44 14.19 -1.88
N ALA A 24 -11.61 14.05 -1.30
CA ALA A 24 -11.74 13.61 0.09
C ALA A 24 -11.13 12.21 0.21
N LYS A 25 -9.97 12.14 0.89
CA LYS A 25 -9.27 10.86 1.12
C LYS A 25 -10.19 9.90 1.85
N LYS A 26 -10.21 8.65 1.43
CA LYS A 26 -11.01 7.61 2.08
C LYS A 26 -10.54 7.38 3.50
N ALA A 27 -11.43 7.54 4.46
CA ALA A 27 -11.13 7.37 5.87
C ALA A 27 -10.89 5.90 6.22
N VAL A 28 -9.79 5.60 6.90
CA VAL A 28 -9.44 4.26 7.36
C VAL A 28 -9.31 4.23 8.87
N ALA A 29 -10.06 3.33 9.51
CA ALA A 29 -9.87 2.98 10.90
C ALA A 29 -8.84 1.85 11.00
N VAL A 30 -7.66 2.13 11.55
CA VAL A 30 -6.63 1.12 11.81
C VAL A 30 -6.81 0.63 13.24
N MET A 31 -7.32 -0.59 13.39
CA MET A 31 -7.49 -1.20 14.71
C MET A 31 -6.13 -1.64 15.27
N PRO A 32 -5.95 -1.63 16.60
CA PRO A 32 -4.75 -2.18 17.21
C PRO A 32 -4.52 -3.62 16.72
N ILE A 33 -3.32 -3.89 16.19
CA ILE A 33 -2.96 -5.24 15.77
C ILE A 33 -2.84 -6.11 17.02
N GLU A 34 -3.48 -7.29 16.97
CA GLU A 34 -3.41 -8.26 18.05
C GLU A 34 -2.08 -9.02 18.03
N ASN A 35 -1.68 -9.48 19.21
CA ASN A 35 -0.52 -10.35 19.33
C ASN A 35 -0.92 -11.76 19.74
N VAL A 36 -0.60 -12.74 18.89
CA VAL A 36 -0.82 -14.17 19.19
C VAL A 36 0.48 -15.00 19.22
N SER A 37 1.65 -14.34 19.09
CA SER A 37 2.94 -15.03 18.94
C SER A 37 3.77 -15.20 20.22
N GLY A 38 3.36 -14.63 21.38
CA GLY A 38 4.08 -14.76 22.65
C GLY A 38 4.38 -13.44 23.35
N GLN A 39 5.16 -13.46 24.47
CA GLN A 39 5.27 -12.32 25.39
C GLN A 39 5.97 -11.08 24.82
N ASP A 40 6.97 -11.23 23.95
CA ASP A 40 7.71 -10.09 23.37
C ASP A 40 6.99 -9.46 22.17
N ALA A 41 5.97 -10.11 21.66
CA ALA A 41 5.27 -9.68 20.47
C ALA A 41 4.24 -8.56 20.71
N ALA A 42 3.88 -8.20 21.97
CA ALA A 42 2.99 -7.07 22.25
C ALA A 42 3.59 -5.77 21.70
N LYS A 43 4.88 -5.55 21.95
CA LYS A 43 5.63 -4.41 21.42
C LYS A 43 5.74 -4.43 19.90
N VAL A 44 5.91 -5.62 19.30
CA VAL A 44 5.97 -5.78 17.84
C VAL A 44 4.61 -5.44 17.20
N ALA A 45 3.51 -5.86 17.80
CA ALA A 45 2.16 -5.52 17.33
C ALA A 45 1.87 -4.01 17.37
N GLU A 46 2.34 -3.33 18.41
CA GLU A 46 2.26 -1.86 18.51
C GLU A 46 3.10 -1.18 17.42
N ILE A 47 4.35 -1.60 17.25
CA ILE A 47 5.23 -1.08 16.19
C ILE A 47 4.60 -1.32 14.82
N LEU A 48 4.05 -2.51 14.56
CA LEU A 48 3.40 -2.81 13.28
C LEU A 48 2.19 -1.93 13.04
N THR A 49 1.36 -1.69 14.06
CA THR A 49 0.21 -0.78 13.97
C THR A 49 0.66 0.61 13.52
N GLU A 50 1.69 1.17 14.16
CA GLU A 50 2.23 2.48 13.80
C GLU A 50 2.82 2.50 12.38
N LYS A 51 3.52 1.43 11.97
CA LYS A 51 4.06 1.33 10.60
C LYS A 51 2.97 1.27 9.54
N LEU A 52 1.87 0.56 9.79
CA LEU A 52 0.70 0.52 8.90
C LEU A 52 0.01 1.89 8.81
N ILE A 53 -0.15 2.60 9.92
CA ILE A 53 -0.70 3.97 9.94
C ILE A 53 0.15 4.89 9.08
N VAL A 54 1.47 4.92 9.32
CA VAL A 54 2.41 5.76 8.55
C VAL A 54 2.40 5.41 7.07
N ALA A 55 2.39 4.12 6.73
CA ALA A 55 2.34 3.67 5.33
C ALA A 55 1.05 4.16 4.63
N LEU A 56 -0.11 4.00 5.27
CA LEU A 56 -1.39 4.47 4.74
C LEU A 56 -1.41 6.00 4.56
N GLN A 57 -0.97 6.77 5.55
CA GLN A 57 -0.90 8.23 5.46
C GLN A 57 0.04 8.70 4.34
N ASN A 58 1.24 8.10 4.26
CA ASN A 58 2.24 8.47 3.25
C ASN A 58 1.82 8.08 1.81
N SER A 59 0.88 7.13 1.66
CA SER A 59 0.32 6.81 0.35
C SER A 59 -0.38 8.00 -0.30
N GLY A 60 -0.88 8.93 0.51
CA GLY A 60 -1.70 10.07 0.07
C GLY A 60 -3.14 9.71 -0.30
N GLN A 61 -3.50 8.42 -0.31
CA GLN A 61 -4.80 7.91 -0.73
C GLN A 61 -5.80 7.81 0.41
N TYR A 62 -5.29 7.67 1.64
CA TYR A 62 -6.11 7.43 2.82
C TYR A 62 -5.92 8.51 3.86
N SER A 63 -7.00 8.81 4.58
CA SER A 63 -6.98 9.57 5.83
C SER A 63 -7.13 8.58 6.97
N VAL A 64 -6.12 8.46 7.83
CA VAL A 64 -6.20 7.54 8.97
C VAL A 64 -6.84 8.25 10.13
N LEU A 65 -7.83 7.61 10.76
CA LEU A 65 -8.55 8.14 11.91
C LEU A 65 -7.68 8.11 13.18
N GLU A 66 -7.81 9.14 13.99
CA GLU A 66 -7.09 9.31 15.25
C GLU A 66 -7.44 8.20 16.25
N ARG A 67 -6.40 7.54 16.76
CA ARG A 67 -6.51 6.38 17.64
C ARG A 67 -7.18 6.69 18.98
N ASP A 68 -6.91 7.86 19.53
CA ASP A 68 -7.48 8.29 20.81
C ASP A 68 -8.98 8.53 20.70
N GLN A 69 -9.45 9.07 19.58
CA GLN A 69 -10.88 9.26 19.31
C GLN A 69 -11.59 7.91 19.18
N MET A 70 -11.00 6.95 18.45
CA MET A 70 -11.54 5.60 18.33
C MET A 70 -11.61 4.90 19.70
N ALA A 71 -10.55 5.00 20.51
CA ALA A 71 -10.52 4.39 21.85
C ALA A 71 -11.57 4.97 22.80
N ALA A 72 -11.86 6.28 22.73
CA ALA A 72 -12.92 6.92 23.50
C ALA A 72 -14.30 6.37 23.11
N ILE A 73 -14.59 6.30 21.83
CA ILE A 73 -15.87 5.78 21.28
C ILE A 73 -16.08 4.31 21.67
N LEU A 74 -15.04 3.47 21.54
CA LEU A 74 -15.10 2.05 21.90
C LEU A 74 -15.40 1.83 23.39
N ARG A 75 -14.85 2.67 24.27
CA ARG A 75 -15.13 2.61 25.72
C ARG A 75 -16.58 2.95 26.02
N GLU A 76 -17.12 3.98 25.37
CA GLU A 76 -18.51 4.41 25.55
C GLU A 76 -19.53 3.36 25.09
N GLN A 77 -19.21 2.64 24.02
CA GLN A 77 -20.10 1.66 23.40
C GLN A 77 -19.95 0.23 23.97
N GLY A 78 -19.01 -0.01 24.88
CA GLY A 78 -18.82 -1.29 25.55
C GLY A 78 -18.27 -2.41 24.63
N PHE A 79 -17.65 -2.07 23.51
CA PHE A 79 -17.01 -3.03 22.63
C PHE A 79 -15.72 -3.57 23.25
N GLN A 80 -15.78 -4.79 23.80
CA GLN A 80 -14.62 -5.41 24.48
C GLN A 80 -13.89 -6.49 23.64
N ASN A 81 -14.51 -7.01 22.55
CA ASN A 81 -13.93 -8.06 21.71
C ASN A 81 -14.20 -7.80 20.21
N ILE A 82 -13.29 -7.10 19.56
CA ILE A 82 -13.47 -6.52 18.23
C ILE A 82 -13.05 -7.47 17.09
N ALA A 83 -12.09 -8.35 17.34
CA ALA A 83 -11.41 -9.10 16.30
C ALA A 83 -12.15 -10.37 15.84
N ALA A 84 -13.19 -10.80 16.53
CA ALA A 84 -13.79 -12.12 16.33
C ALA A 84 -14.98 -12.17 15.36
N ASP A 85 -15.70 -11.04 15.14
CA ASP A 85 -16.91 -11.03 14.32
C ASP A 85 -16.83 -10.01 13.16
N PRO A 86 -17.00 -10.46 11.89
CA PRO A 86 -17.07 -9.58 10.73
C PRO A 86 -18.14 -8.47 10.83
N ASN A 87 -19.28 -8.76 11.46
CA ASN A 87 -20.38 -7.79 11.62
C ASN A 87 -19.96 -6.65 12.54
N SER A 88 -19.24 -6.94 13.61
CA SER A 88 -18.68 -5.93 14.52
C SER A 88 -17.71 -4.98 13.82
N THR A 89 -16.95 -5.48 12.85
CA THR A 89 -16.03 -4.65 12.05
C THR A 89 -16.75 -3.62 11.21
N VAL A 90 -17.88 -4.00 10.59
CA VAL A 90 -18.72 -3.10 9.77
C VAL A 90 -19.39 -2.06 10.64
N GLU A 91 -19.95 -2.47 11.78
CA GLU A 91 -20.59 -1.55 12.74
C GLU A 91 -19.61 -0.50 13.26
N MET A 92 -18.38 -0.92 13.57
CA MET A 92 -17.32 -0.01 14.00
C MET A 92 -16.92 0.97 12.91
N GLY A 93 -16.73 0.49 11.67
CA GLY A 93 -16.41 1.36 10.56
C GLY A 93 -17.46 2.46 10.40
N LYS A 94 -18.74 2.11 10.46
CA LYS A 94 -19.85 3.07 10.41
C LYS A 94 -19.85 4.01 11.63
N LEU A 95 -19.58 3.51 12.83
CA LEU A 95 -19.52 4.30 14.04
C LEU A 95 -18.41 5.36 13.99
N PHE A 96 -17.27 5.02 13.41
CA PHE A 96 -16.13 5.92 13.23
C PHE A 96 -16.24 6.81 11.99
N GLY A 97 -17.22 6.60 11.11
CA GLY A 97 -17.29 7.26 9.81
C GLY A 97 -16.13 6.87 8.87
N ALA A 98 -15.57 5.68 9.07
CA ALA A 98 -14.51 5.16 8.24
C ALA A 98 -15.08 4.46 7.01
N SER A 99 -14.49 4.68 5.83
CA SER A 99 -14.82 3.92 4.62
C SER A 99 -14.23 2.50 4.66
N TYR A 100 -13.12 2.34 5.35
CA TYR A 100 -12.43 1.05 5.50
C TYR A 100 -12.00 0.81 6.95
N VAL A 101 -11.92 -0.47 7.31
CA VAL A 101 -11.36 -0.93 8.59
C VAL A 101 -10.21 -1.90 8.30
N LEU A 102 -9.05 -1.63 8.91
CA LEU A 102 -7.91 -2.51 8.92
C LEU A 102 -7.84 -3.21 10.27
N ILE A 103 -7.87 -4.55 10.25
CA ILE A 103 -7.68 -5.41 11.41
C ILE A 103 -6.58 -6.43 11.11
N GLY A 104 -5.85 -6.85 12.13
CA GLY A 104 -4.81 -7.84 11.94
C GLY A 104 -4.26 -8.41 13.23
N LYS A 105 -3.39 -9.41 13.07
CA LYS A 105 -2.68 -10.04 14.18
C LYS A 105 -1.27 -10.40 13.77
N VAL A 106 -0.30 -10.21 14.67
CA VAL A 106 1.05 -10.76 14.54
C VAL A 106 0.98 -12.25 14.86
N THR A 107 1.34 -13.08 13.89
CA THR A 107 1.34 -14.53 14.01
C THR A 107 2.72 -15.09 14.36
N MET A 108 3.76 -14.35 14.01
CA MET A 108 5.14 -14.73 14.33
C MET A 108 5.99 -13.45 14.52
N ALA A 109 6.81 -13.45 15.56
CA ALA A 109 7.91 -12.52 15.73
C ALA A 109 9.11 -13.32 16.26
N SER A 110 10.24 -13.22 15.58
CA SER A 110 11.45 -13.92 15.96
C SER A 110 12.68 -13.11 15.65
N VAL A 111 13.74 -13.33 16.42
CA VAL A 111 15.06 -12.75 16.23
C VAL A 111 16.07 -13.87 16.15
N ALA A 112 16.92 -13.85 15.14
CA ALA A 112 18.04 -14.77 14.99
C ALA A 112 19.36 -13.97 15.03
N GLU A 113 20.27 -14.39 15.88
CA GLU A 113 21.61 -13.82 15.94
C GLU A 113 22.45 -14.37 14.78
N ASN A 114 23.05 -13.47 14.02
CA ASN A 114 24.06 -13.80 13.02
C ASN A 114 25.41 -13.52 13.66
N ASN A 115 26.09 -14.57 14.08
CA ASN A 115 27.39 -14.46 14.75
C ASN A 115 28.49 -14.90 13.81
N PRO A 116 29.20 -13.96 13.12
CA PRO A 116 30.31 -14.28 12.23
C PRO A 116 31.53 -14.88 12.94
N LEU A 117 31.56 -14.81 14.28
CA LEU A 117 32.62 -15.48 15.06
C LEU A 117 32.60 -16.99 14.85
N ASN A 118 31.45 -17.60 14.70
CA ASN A 118 31.36 -19.03 14.46
C ASN A 118 32.05 -19.41 13.14
N ASP A 119 31.90 -18.58 12.11
CA ASP A 119 32.54 -18.77 10.81
C ASP A 119 34.07 -18.56 10.93
N VAL A 120 34.49 -17.53 11.69
CA VAL A 120 35.91 -17.24 11.94
C VAL A 120 36.57 -18.35 12.75
N LEU A 121 35.87 -18.89 13.76
CA LEU A 121 36.42 -19.95 14.62
C LEU A 121 36.42 -21.33 13.95
N SER A 122 35.55 -21.55 12.95
CA SER A 122 35.52 -22.77 12.16
C SER A 122 36.41 -22.76 10.91
N ASP A 123 37.07 -21.63 10.63
CA ASP A 123 37.99 -21.47 9.51
C ASP A 123 39.28 -22.24 9.79
N GLU A 124 39.52 -23.36 9.11
CA GLU A 124 40.71 -24.19 9.27
C GLU A 124 42.01 -23.41 8.99
N ASP A 125 41.93 -22.41 8.10
CA ASP A 125 43.08 -21.53 7.78
C ASP A 125 43.47 -20.58 8.92
N ILE A 126 42.65 -20.46 9.96
CA ILE A 126 42.96 -19.59 11.11
C ILE A 126 44.10 -20.15 11.94
N LEU A 127 44.35 -21.45 11.89
CA LEU A 127 45.41 -22.13 12.65
C LEU A 127 46.80 -21.74 12.18
N ASP A 128 46.96 -21.43 10.89
CA ASP A 128 48.27 -21.07 10.29
C ASP A 128 48.56 -19.56 10.33
N LYS A 129 47.67 -18.74 10.91
CA LYS A 129 47.89 -17.29 11.04
C LYS A 129 48.63 -16.88 12.29
N THR A 130 49.27 -15.72 12.23
CA THR A 130 49.91 -15.11 13.39
C THR A 130 48.87 -14.73 14.45
N ASP A 131 49.30 -14.62 15.71
CA ASP A 131 48.41 -14.25 16.82
C ASP A 131 47.76 -12.87 16.64
N GLU A 132 48.44 -11.94 15.95
CA GLU A 132 47.91 -10.63 15.61
C GLU A 132 46.77 -10.72 14.56
N GLU A 133 46.94 -11.54 13.51
CA GLU A 133 45.95 -11.76 12.48
C GLU A 133 44.73 -12.50 13.01
N LYS A 134 44.92 -13.46 13.92
CA LYS A 134 43.82 -14.14 14.64
C LYS A 134 43.01 -13.14 15.47
N SER A 135 43.71 -12.31 16.25
CA SER A 135 43.07 -11.30 17.09
C SER A 135 42.29 -10.29 16.28
N LEU A 136 42.82 -9.87 15.12
CA LEU A 136 42.15 -8.94 14.22
C LEU A 136 40.88 -9.55 13.60
N LYS A 137 40.93 -10.82 13.16
CA LYS A 137 39.75 -11.52 12.61
C LYS A 137 38.67 -11.71 13.67
N VAL A 138 39.04 -12.11 14.89
CA VAL A 138 38.08 -12.23 16.00
C VAL A 138 37.45 -10.88 16.32
N LEU A 139 38.23 -9.80 16.35
CA LEU A 139 37.71 -8.45 16.57
C LEU A 139 36.75 -8.02 15.45
N GLN A 140 37.09 -8.28 14.20
CA GLN A 140 36.21 -8.03 13.06
C GLN A 140 34.89 -8.85 13.15
N GLY A 141 34.95 -10.11 13.55
CA GLY A 141 33.80 -10.95 13.80
C GLY A 141 32.89 -10.36 14.89
N LEU A 142 33.45 -9.91 16.00
CA LEU A 142 32.73 -9.23 17.09
C LEU A 142 32.04 -7.93 16.63
N LEU A 143 32.75 -7.12 15.83
CA LEU A 143 32.22 -5.86 15.32
C LEU A 143 31.11 -6.04 14.26
N ASN A 144 31.07 -7.20 13.60
CA ASN A 144 30.15 -7.53 12.55
C ASN A 144 28.96 -8.39 13.02
N GLN A 145 28.80 -8.58 14.33
CA GLN A 145 27.59 -9.22 14.85
C GLN A 145 26.35 -8.46 14.44
N THR A 146 25.38 -9.18 13.92
CA THR A 146 24.07 -8.66 13.51
C THR A 146 22.97 -9.58 13.98
N VAL A 147 21.78 -9.05 14.04
CA VAL A 147 20.55 -9.80 14.35
C VAL A 147 19.56 -9.66 13.23
N THR A 148 18.90 -10.74 12.87
CA THR A 148 17.85 -10.75 11.86
C THR A 148 16.51 -10.90 12.54
N GLY A 149 15.70 -9.84 12.49
CA GLY A 149 14.30 -9.86 12.91
C GLY A 149 13.41 -10.36 11.77
N LYS A 150 12.44 -11.19 12.10
CA LYS A 150 11.40 -11.65 11.19
C LYS A 150 10.04 -11.51 11.85
N VAL A 151 9.11 -10.89 11.12
CA VAL A 151 7.73 -10.64 11.55
C VAL A 151 6.77 -11.18 10.51
N ALA A 152 5.76 -11.93 10.93
CA ALA A 152 4.63 -12.31 10.07
C ALA A 152 3.33 -11.84 10.72
N ALA A 153 2.41 -11.31 9.89
CA ALA A 153 1.12 -10.82 10.33
C ALA A 153 0.03 -11.17 9.31
N ASP A 154 -1.14 -11.58 9.81
CA ASP A 154 -2.35 -11.69 9.03
C ASP A 154 -3.09 -10.36 9.08
N ILE A 155 -3.39 -9.79 7.92
CA ILE A 155 -4.06 -8.49 7.79
C ILE A 155 -5.32 -8.68 6.95
N ARG A 156 -6.41 -8.06 7.40
CA ARG A 156 -7.70 -7.97 6.72
C ARG A 156 -8.03 -6.51 6.47
N PHE A 157 -8.54 -6.22 5.29
CA PHE A 157 -8.98 -4.90 4.89
C PHE A 157 -10.44 -5.00 4.42
N VAL A 158 -11.33 -4.32 5.13
CA VAL A 158 -12.78 -4.47 4.99
C VAL A 158 -13.39 -3.12 4.58
N ASN A 159 -14.26 -3.13 3.58
CA ASN A 159 -15.12 -1.99 3.28
C ASN A 159 -16.23 -1.93 4.35
N SER A 160 -16.31 -0.84 5.10
CA SER A 160 -17.29 -0.69 6.19
C SER A 160 -18.70 -0.36 5.71
N GLU A 161 -18.87 0.14 4.49
CA GLU A 161 -20.17 0.46 3.92
C GLU A 161 -20.88 -0.79 3.42
N THR A 162 -20.16 -1.63 2.67
CA THR A 162 -20.70 -2.84 2.05
C THR A 162 -20.52 -4.10 2.88
N GLY A 163 -19.58 -4.11 3.84
CA GLY A 163 -19.15 -5.30 4.56
C GLY A 163 -18.26 -6.23 3.74
N GLU A 164 -17.87 -5.81 2.55
CA GLU A 164 -17.03 -6.61 1.66
C GLU A 164 -15.60 -6.72 2.21
N LEU A 165 -15.10 -7.94 2.28
CA LEU A 165 -13.70 -8.21 2.56
C LEU A 165 -12.89 -7.93 1.29
N ILE A 166 -12.22 -6.77 1.24
CA ILE A 166 -11.37 -6.39 0.10
C ILE A 166 -10.23 -7.40 -0.06
N PHE A 167 -9.57 -7.75 1.03
CA PHE A 167 -8.65 -8.89 1.08
C PHE A 167 -8.38 -9.36 2.53
N ALA A 168 -7.89 -10.61 2.62
CA ALA A 168 -7.28 -11.17 3.83
C ALA A 168 -6.01 -11.90 3.41
N LYS A 169 -4.86 -11.49 3.93
CA LYS A 169 -3.56 -12.02 3.49
C LYS A 169 -2.54 -11.99 4.62
N SER A 170 -1.63 -12.97 4.59
CA SER A 170 -0.44 -12.97 5.45
C SER A 170 0.71 -12.24 4.77
N PHE A 171 1.33 -11.34 5.51
CA PHE A 171 2.52 -10.60 5.09
C PHE A 171 3.69 -10.97 5.98
N THR A 172 4.87 -11.04 5.40
CA THR A 172 6.11 -11.31 6.12
C THR A 172 7.12 -10.21 5.80
N GLY A 173 7.84 -9.77 6.83
CA GLY A 173 8.98 -8.87 6.70
C GLY A 173 10.19 -9.43 7.43
N THR A 174 11.38 -9.10 6.94
CA THR A 174 12.66 -9.54 7.48
C THR A 174 13.67 -8.40 7.41
N LYS A 175 14.39 -8.14 8.49
CA LYS A 175 15.42 -7.11 8.52
C LYS A 175 16.62 -7.55 9.34
N THR A 176 17.82 -7.35 8.79
CA THR A 176 19.07 -7.52 9.52
C THR A 176 19.58 -6.15 9.97
N ASP A 177 19.92 -6.05 11.25
CA ASP A 177 20.49 -4.85 11.88
C ASP A 177 21.48 -5.26 12.98
N LYS A 178 22.22 -4.31 13.53
CA LYS A 178 23.07 -4.55 14.71
C LYS A 178 22.30 -4.62 16.02
N ASN A 179 21.04 -4.20 16.00
CA ASN A 179 20.19 -4.07 17.17
C ASN A 179 18.86 -4.81 16.93
N GLU A 180 18.44 -5.61 17.91
CA GLU A 180 17.21 -6.38 17.87
C GLU A 180 15.97 -5.50 17.64
N ALA A 181 15.86 -4.40 18.38
CA ALA A 181 14.71 -3.50 18.24
C ALA A 181 14.62 -2.89 16.82
N ASN A 182 15.75 -2.52 16.23
CA ASN A 182 15.81 -2.00 14.87
C ASN A 182 15.49 -3.09 13.84
N SER A 183 15.97 -4.32 14.04
CA SER A 183 15.67 -5.43 13.13
C SER A 183 14.19 -5.77 13.13
N LEU A 184 13.53 -5.82 14.27
CA LEU A 184 12.09 -6.04 14.39
C LEU A 184 11.28 -4.86 13.82
N ALA A 185 11.68 -3.63 14.12
CA ALA A 185 11.01 -2.44 13.57
C ALA A 185 11.14 -2.37 12.03
N GLY A 186 12.31 -2.73 11.51
CA GLY A 186 12.52 -2.82 10.06
C GLY A 186 11.73 -3.95 9.40
N ALA A 187 11.57 -5.09 10.07
CA ALA A 187 10.71 -6.18 9.62
C ALA A 187 9.23 -5.75 9.61
N CYS A 188 8.76 -5.01 10.62
CA CYS A 188 7.42 -4.41 10.63
C CYS A 188 7.23 -3.40 9.49
N GLN A 189 8.25 -2.60 9.19
CA GLN A 189 8.21 -1.67 8.05
C GLN A 189 8.02 -2.43 6.73
N GLU A 190 8.76 -3.51 6.51
CA GLU A 190 8.61 -4.33 5.30
C GLU A 190 7.23 -4.97 5.20
N VAL A 191 6.63 -5.43 6.31
CA VAL A 191 5.25 -5.89 6.34
C VAL A 191 4.30 -4.79 5.89
N ALA A 192 4.46 -3.57 6.42
CA ALA A 192 3.61 -2.42 6.06
C ALA A 192 3.79 -2.00 4.59
N ASP A 193 5.01 -2.03 4.07
CA ASP A 193 5.30 -1.70 2.67
C ASP A 193 4.69 -2.75 1.72
N ASN A 194 4.79 -4.04 2.06
CA ASN A 194 4.19 -5.12 1.29
C ASN A 194 2.65 -5.04 1.32
N PHE A 195 2.07 -4.69 2.47
CA PHE A 195 0.64 -4.41 2.58
C PHE A 195 0.23 -3.24 1.69
N LEU A 196 0.93 -2.11 1.77
CA LEU A 196 0.64 -0.93 0.95
C LEU A 196 0.74 -1.25 -0.54
N LYS A 197 1.79 -1.97 -0.94
CA LYS A 197 1.94 -2.44 -2.32
C LYS A 197 0.75 -3.28 -2.78
N GLU A 198 0.22 -4.15 -1.94
CA GLU A 198 -0.94 -4.98 -2.27
C GLU A 198 -2.19 -4.14 -2.52
N ILE A 199 -2.52 -3.21 -1.62
CA ILE A 199 -3.72 -2.37 -1.77
C ILE A 199 -3.61 -1.38 -2.92
N THR A 200 -2.39 -0.97 -3.29
CA THR A 200 -2.16 -0.03 -4.39
C THR A 200 -1.96 -0.70 -5.74
N SER A 201 -1.49 -1.96 -5.77
CA SER A 201 -1.26 -2.70 -7.03
C SER A 201 -2.53 -3.29 -7.65
N ASN A 202 -3.60 -3.41 -6.89
CA ASN A 202 -4.87 -3.96 -7.36
C ASN A 202 -5.83 -2.91 -7.96
N VAL A 203 -5.33 -1.69 -8.20
CA VAL A 203 -6.12 -0.68 -8.90
C VAL A 203 -6.34 -1.15 -10.34
N THR A 204 -7.59 -1.48 -10.63
CA THR A 204 -8.05 -1.86 -11.96
C THR A 204 -9.18 -0.93 -12.38
N GLY A 205 -9.21 -0.54 -13.62
CA GLY A 205 -10.26 0.29 -14.21
C GLY A 205 -10.46 -0.07 -15.67
N ARG A 206 -11.20 0.76 -16.39
CA ARG A 206 -11.47 0.60 -17.82
C ARG A 206 -11.22 1.90 -18.57
N VAL A 207 -10.84 1.76 -19.82
CA VAL A 207 -10.89 2.85 -20.78
C VAL A 207 -12.36 3.20 -21.06
N VAL A 208 -12.75 4.44 -20.78
CA VAL A 208 -14.13 4.91 -20.97
C VAL A 208 -14.32 5.68 -22.27
N ASP A 209 -13.24 6.31 -22.75
CA ASP A 209 -13.22 6.98 -24.04
C ASP A 209 -11.80 7.12 -24.60
N THR A 210 -11.72 7.31 -25.91
CA THR A 210 -10.45 7.55 -26.64
C THR A 210 -10.73 8.65 -27.67
N SER A 211 -10.42 9.88 -27.35
CA SER A 211 -10.67 11.06 -28.18
C SER A 211 -9.40 11.91 -28.28
N ASP A 212 -9.11 12.46 -29.44
CA ASP A 212 -8.03 13.43 -29.67
C ASP A 212 -6.64 12.96 -29.20
N ASP A 213 -6.31 11.67 -29.38
CA ASP A 213 -5.09 11.01 -28.91
C ASP A 213 -4.98 10.90 -27.36
N GLU A 214 -6.02 11.24 -26.63
CA GLU A 214 -6.13 11.10 -25.19
C GLU A 214 -6.92 9.84 -24.80
N ILE A 215 -6.51 9.19 -23.73
CA ILE A 215 -7.18 8.02 -23.17
C ILE A 215 -7.84 8.40 -21.85
N TYR A 216 -9.15 8.29 -21.81
CA TYR A 216 -9.97 8.54 -20.62
C TYR A 216 -10.21 7.22 -19.88
N ILE A 217 -9.99 7.21 -18.56
CA ILE A 217 -10.14 6.03 -17.70
C ILE A 217 -11.12 6.32 -16.55
N ASP A 218 -11.86 5.32 -16.09
CA ASP A 218 -12.85 5.37 -15.00
C ASP A 218 -12.21 5.37 -13.59
N LEU A 219 -11.00 5.84 -13.48
CA LEU A 219 -10.27 5.98 -12.23
C LEU A 219 -9.98 7.46 -12.00
N GLY A 220 -10.55 8.03 -10.96
CA GLY A 220 -10.34 9.41 -10.55
C GLY A 220 -9.48 9.53 -9.30
N MET A 221 -9.56 10.69 -8.65
CA MET A 221 -8.80 11.02 -7.43
C MET A 221 -9.00 9.99 -6.31
N ASP A 222 -10.21 9.45 -6.18
CA ASP A 222 -10.55 8.44 -5.17
C ASP A 222 -9.79 7.12 -5.33
N SER A 223 -9.19 6.89 -6.49
CA SER A 223 -8.43 5.66 -6.78
C SER A 223 -6.98 5.76 -6.33
N GLY A 224 -6.58 6.89 -5.72
CA GLY A 224 -5.24 7.12 -5.19
C GLY A 224 -4.16 7.14 -6.24
N LEU A 225 -4.49 7.70 -7.38
CA LEU A 225 -3.59 7.87 -8.51
C LEU A 225 -2.71 9.10 -8.33
N LYS A 226 -1.57 9.08 -9.02
CA LYS A 226 -0.67 10.23 -9.13
C LYS A 226 -0.38 10.48 -10.61
N ILE A 227 -0.21 11.74 -10.96
CA ILE A 227 0.30 12.10 -12.29
C ILE A 227 1.63 11.40 -12.49
N GLY A 228 1.79 10.72 -13.63
CA GLY A 228 2.95 9.89 -13.95
C GLY A 228 2.79 8.40 -13.64
N ASP A 229 1.71 7.97 -12.97
CA ASP A 229 1.43 6.54 -12.78
C ASP A 229 1.20 5.85 -14.13
N GLU A 230 1.79 4.66 -14.31
CA GLU A 230 1.66 3.85 -15.51
C GLU A 230 0.69 2.68 -15.32
N PHE A 231 -0.09 2.43 -16.36
CA PHE A 231 -1.04 1.32 -16.41
C PHE A 231 -0.78 0.44 -17.64
N LEU A 232 -0.88 -0.87 -17.42
CA LEU A 232 -0.95 -1.87 -18.48
C LEU A 232 -2.38 -1.93 -19.01
N VAL A 233 -2.53 -1.78 -20.33
CA VAL A 233 -3.81 -1.92 -21.03
C VAL A 233 -3.95 -3.34 -21.55
N LYS A 234 -5.07 -3.98 -21.24
CA LYS A 234 -5.39 -5.36 -21.65
C LYS A 234 -6.81 -5.41 -22.21
N ARG A 235 -7.01 -6.21 -23.25
CA ARG A 235 -8.32 -6.50 -23.85
C ARG A 235 -8.77 -7.88 -23.48
N GLU A 236 -10.01 -7.98 -22.98
CA GLU A 236 -10.69 -9.27 -22.83
C GLU A 236 -11.09 -9.78 -24.22
N THR A 237 -10.81 -11.05 -24.51
CA THR A 237 -11.09 -11.64 -25.82
C THR A 237 -12.13 -12.74 -25.75
N SER A 238 -11.81 -13.89 -25.20
CA SER A 238 -12.70 -15.05 -25.17
C SER A 238 -12.84 -15.63 -23.77
N PRO A 239 -14.03 -16.17 -23.41
CA PRO A 239 -14.22 -16.80 -22.11
C PRO A 239 -13.37 -18.08 -21.99
N ILE A 240 -12.83 -18.29 -20.79
CA ILE A 240 -12.20 -19.54 -20.38
C ILE A 240 -13.28 -20.40 -19.73
N GLN A 241 -13.54 -21.57 -20.31
CA GLN A 241 -14.55 -22.49 -19.79
C GLN A 241 -13.88 -23.75 -19.23
N VAL A 242 -14.35 -24.15 -18.06
CA VAL A 242 -13.99 -25.43 -17.43
C VAL A 242 -15.29 -26.16 -17.10
N ASN A 243 -15.48 -27.35 -17.61
CA ASN A 243 -16.69 -28.15 -17.43
C ASN A 243 -18.00 -27.40 -17.80
N GLY A 244 -17.97 -26.60 -18.86
CA GLY A 244 -19.11 -25.81 -19.32
C GLY A 244 -19.42 -24.53 -18.50
N LYS A 245 -18.64 -24.24 -17.45
CA LYS A 245 -18.77 -23.02 -16.64
C LYS A 245 -17.67 -22.03 -17.02
N ILE A 246 -18.04 -20.75 -17.24
CA ILE A 246 -17.07 -19.68 -17.46
C ILE A 246 -16.35 -19.43 -16.13
N VAL A 247 -15.02 -19.57 -16.13
CA VAL A 247 -14.15 -19.36 -14.96
C VAL A 247 -13.28 -18.10 -15.08
N GLY A 248 -13.32 -17.42 -16.24
CA GLY A 248 -12.57 -16.18 -16.49
C GLY A 248 -12.59 -15.80 -17.97
N MET A 249 -11.88 -14.71 -18.27
CA MET A 249 -11.69 -14.21 -19.64
C MET A 249 -10.21 -14.28 -20.01
N LYS A 250 -9.91 -14.66 -21.26
CA LYS A 250 -8.56 -14.50 -21.81
C LYS A 250 -8.31 -13.02 -22.04
N THR A 251 -7.12 -12.55 -21.68
CA THR A 251 -6.71 -11.17 -21.91
C THR A 251 -5.48 -11.11 -22.82
N VAL A 252 -5.45 -10.11 -23.67
CA VAL A 252 -4.30 -9.77 -24.52
C VAL A 252 -3.77 -8.41 -24.06
N SER A 253 -2.45 -8.29 -23.91
CA SER A 253 -1.83 -7.00 -23.60
C SER A 253 -1.83 -6.13 -24.84
N ILE A 254 -2.40 -4.93 -24.74
CA ILE A 254 -2.53 -3.94 -25.83
C ILE A 254 -1.37 -2.95 -25.77
N GLY A 255 -1.07 -2.38 -24.60
CA GLY A 255 -0.04 -1.36 -24.46
C GLY A 255 0.11 -0.88 -23.03
N LYS A 256 0.67 0.32 -22.92
CA LYS A 256 0.82 1.06 -21.67
C LYS A 256 0.34 2.49 -21.85
N ILE A 257 -0.27 3.03 -20.81
CA ILE A 257 -0.69 4.43 -20.69
C ILE A 257 -0.10 5.03 -19.43
N LYS A 258 0.05 6.35 -19.40
CA LYS A 258 0.54 7.11 -18.26
C LYS A 258 -0.42 8.27 -17.96
N ILE A 259 -0.75 8.47 -16.68
CA ILE A 259 -1.65 9.53 -16.24
C ILE A 259 -0.97 10.88 -16.45
N VAL A 260 -1.70 11.81 -17.08
CA VAL A 260 -1.31 13.21 -17.29
C VAL A 260 -2.19 14.17 -16.51
N GLU A 261 -3.49 13.84 -16.32
CA GLU A 261 -4.43 14.63 -15.54
C GLU A 261 -5.34 13.73 -14.71
N ILE A 262 -5.76 14.21 -13.54
CA ILE A 262 -6.66 13.47 -12.63
C ILE A 262 -7.82 14.39 -12.25
N TYR A 263 -9.04 13.90 -12.43
CA TYR A 263 -10.30 14.52 -12.03
C TYR A 263 -11.01 13.69 -10.97
N ASP A 264 -12.11 14.15 -10.43
CA ASP A 264 -12.83 13.48 -9.34
C ASP A 264 -13.21 12.03 -9.68
N GLU A 265 -13.81 11.79 -10.85
CA GLU A 265 -14.33 10.48 -11.25
C GLU A 265 -13.54 9.79 -12.37
N TYR A 266 -12.65 10.51 -13.06
CA TYR A 266 -11.88 9.99 -14.18
C TYR A 266 -10.47 10.60 -14.25
N SER A 267 -9.61 10.00 -15.07
CA SER A 267 -8.30 10.55 -15.38
C SER A 267 -8.04 10.53 -16.88
N ILE A 268 -7.18 11.44 -17.32
CA ILE A 268 -6.68 11.50 -18.70
C ILE A 268 -5.28 10.91 -18.71
N CYS A 269 -5.01 10.08 -19.72
CA CYS A 269 -3.74 9.40 -19.91
C CYS A 269 -3.20 9.64 -21.31
N GLU A 270 -1.87 9.72 -21.41
CA GLU A 270 -1.15 9.64 -22.69
C GLU A 270 -0.73 8.18 -22.99
N ILE A 271 -0.58 7.87 -24.25
CA ILE A 271 -0.10 6.56 -24.70
C ILE A 271 1.43 6.50 -24.55
N VAL A 272 1.93 5.57 -23.73
CA VAL A 272 3.37 5.31 -23.58
C VAL A 272 3.85 4.33 -24.67
N SER A 273 3.07 3.28 -24.90
CA SER A 273 3.35 2.28 -25.94
C SER A 273 2.09 1.51 -26.32
N VAL A 274 2.00 1.12 -27.57
CA VAL A 274 0.97 0.20 -28.11
C VAL A 274 1.67 -0.88 -28.91
N LYS A 275 1.18 -2.10 -28.86
CA LYS A 275 1.68 -3.20 -29.68
C LYS A 275 1.33 -2.98 -31.16
N ASP A 276 2.23 -3.38 -32.04
CA ASP A 276 2.05 -3.26 -33.49
C ASP A 276 0.71 -3.85 -33.95
N GLY A 277 -0.06 -3.04 -34.68
CA GLY A 277 -1.36 -3.42 -35.23
C GLY A 277 -2.51 -3.45 -34.22
N MET A 278 -2.32 -2.87 -33.03
CA MET A 278 -3.35 -2.75 -32.00
C MET A 278 -3.61 -1.28 -31.67
N ASP A 279 -4.85 -0.97 -31.34
CA ASP A 279 -5.27 0.34 -30.80
C ASP A 279 -5.90 0.15 -29.45
N ILE A 280 -5.74 1.14 -28.56
CA ILE A 280 -6.46 1.19 -27.29
C ILE A 280 -7.90 1.60 -27.57
N MET A 281 -8.86 0.87 -27.00
CA MET A 281 -10.29 1.07 -27.27
C MET A 281 -11.08 1.18 -25.98
N LYS A 282 -12.22 1.86 -26.04
CA LYS A 282 -13.23 1.87 -24.98
C LYS A 282 -13.55 0.44 -24.53
N GLY A 283 -13.56 0.21 -23.22
CA GLY A 283 -13.81 -1.09 -22.58
C GLY A 283 -12.55 -1.91 -22.30
N ASP A 284 -11.38 -1.52 -22.81
CA ASP A 284 -10.14 -2.15 -22.44
C ASP A 284 -9.90 -2.02 -20.92
N ILE A 285 -9.40 -3.08 -20.31
CA ILE A 285 -9.08 -3.10 -18.87
C ILE A 285 -7.71 -2.46 -18.67
N ILE A 286 -7.61 -1.63 -17.65
CA ILE A 286 -6.34 -1.10 -17.20
C ILE A 286 -5.99 -1.69 -15.84
N LYS A 287 -4.73 -1.97 -15.64
CA LYS A 287 -4.17 -2.46 -14.37
C LYS A 287 -2.85 -1.76 -14.10
N ARG A 288 -2.66 -1.31 -12.86
CA ARG A 288 -1.39 -0.72 -12.43
C ARG A 288 -0.23 -1.70 -12.70
N GLY A 289 0.84 -1.21 -13.34
CA GLY A 289 2.00 -1.98 -13.77
C GLY A 289 2.95 -2.35 -12.64
#